data_2b29734bfcaa438f0a30de7446070851
#
_entry.id   2b29734bfcaa438f0a30de7446070851
#
_cell.length_a   1.000
_cell.length_b   1.000
_cell.length_c   1.000
_cell.angle_alpha   90.00
_cell.angle_beta   90.00
_cell.angle_gamma   90.00
#
_symmetry.space_group_name_H-M   'P 1'
#
loop_
_entity.id
_entity.type
_entity.pdbx_description
1 polymer ?
#
loop_
_entity_poly.entity_id
_entity_poly.type
_entity_poly.pdbx_seq_one_letter_code
_entity_poly.pdbx_strand_id
1 'polypeptide(L)'
;MLLKIVFWSEEAACGTTSNMIATASMMVARHNCRVAMLSAEKNAHDLAGNFSRPDSVTVNEDCAYYALEGLDYLLMAGKYGNLTEHHLEEALQSVVDGKLFCIPQGKRMLCDFYPKETRNILNQVIRLLDESMDFSFI
;
A
#
# COMPACT_ATOMS: atom_id res chain seq x y z
N MET A 1 4.87 5.86 -19.72
CA MET A 1 3.93 4.70 -19.66
C MET A 1 4.27 3.91 -18.42
N LEU A 2 3.37 3.88 -17.52
CA LEU A 2 3.57 3.18 -16.26
C LEU A 2 3.28 1.69 -16.41
N LEU A 3 4.16 0.85 -15.91
CA LEU A 3 3.91 -0.59 -15.89
C LEU A 3 3.34 -0.98 -14.52
N LYS A 4 2.13 -1.52 -14.54
CA LYS A 4 1.51 -2.16 -13.38
C LYS A 4 1.76 -3.65 -13.46
N ILE A 5 2.23 -4.22 -12.37
CA ILE A 5 2.46 -5.65 -12.25
C ILE A 5 1.57 -6.17 -11.13
N VAL A 6 0.66 -7.08 -11.48
CA VAL A 6 -0.26 -7.69 -10.52
C VAL A 6 0.26 -9.07 -10.13
N PHE A 7 0.41 -9.29 -8.83
CA PHE A 7 0.73 -10.58 -8.24
C PHE A 7 -0.55 -11.17 -7.65
N TRP A 8 -0.97 -12.29 -8.17
CA TRP A 8 -2.23 -12.90 -7.77
C TRP A 8 -2.09 -14.40 -7.54
N SER A 9 -2.87 -14.93 -6.59
CA SER A 9 -2.98 -16.34 -6.30
C SER A 9 -4.37 -16.68 -5.77
N GLU A 10 -4.85 -17.86 -6.13
CA GLU A 10 -6.09 -18.42 -5.57
C GLU A 10 -5.90 -19.02 -4.17
N GLU A 11 -4.67 -19.40 -3.85
CA GLU A 11 -4.35 -20.07 -2.60
C GLU A 11 -3.61 -19.15 -1.64
N ALA A 12 -4.00 -19.21 -0.37
CA ALA A 12 -3.26 -18.54 0.69
C ALA A 12 -1.88 -19.16 0.89
N ALA A 13 -0.92 -18.35 1.33
CA ALA A 13 0.45 -18.78 1.67
C ALA A 13 1.28 -19.41 0.53
N CYS A 14 0.99 -19.04 -0.72
CA CYS A 14 1.76 -19.52 -1.88
C CYS A 14 2.99 -18.64 -2.23
N GLY A 15 3.35 -17.69 -1.39
CA GLY A 15 4.52 -16.82 -1.59
C GLY A 15 4.30 -15.63 -2.52
N THR A 16 3.07 -15.28 -2.84
CA THR A 16 2.73 -14.14 -3.72
C THR A 16 3.34 -12.84 -3.22
N THR A 17 3.15 -12.52 -1.94
CA THR A 17 3.71 -11.32 -1.30
C THR A 17 5.24 -11.35 -1.31
N SER A 18 5.85 -12.47 -1.00
CA SER A 18 7.31 -12.63 -1.02
C SER A 18 7.88 -12.43 -2.41
N ASN A 19 7.22 -12.96 -3.43
CA ASN A 19 7.62 -12.78 -4.83
C ASN A 19 7.48 -11.32 -5.28
N MET A 20 6.42 -10.65 -4.87
CA MET A 20 6.24 -9.22 -5.13
C MET A 20 7.36 -8.39 -4.52
N ILE A 21 7.67 -8.61 -3.25
CA ILE A 21 8.74 -7.90 -2.52
C ILE A 21 10.10 -8.17 -3.18
N ALA A 22 10.41 -9.42 -3.48
CA ALA A 22 11.67 -9.79 -4.11
C ALA A 22 11.83 -9.12 -5.48
N THR A 23 10.79 -9.15 -6.31
CA THR A 23 10.80 -8.54 -7.64
C THR A 23 10.95 -7.02 -7.55
N ALA A 24 10.21 -6.36 -6.67
CA ALA A 24 10.30 -4.92 -6.45
C ALA A 24 11.70 -4.51 -6.00
N SER A 25 12.27 -5.25 -5.05
CA SER A 25 13.61 -5.00 -4.53
C SER A 25 14.68 -5.14 -5.61
N MET A 26 14.57 -6.18 -6.44
CA MET A 26 15.49 -6.38 -7.56
C MET A 26 15.38 -5.28 -8.62
N MET A 27 14.17 -4.82 -8.93
CA MET A 27 13.97 -3.73 -9.88
C MET A 27 14.60 -2.43 -9.39
N VAL A 28 14.39 -2.08 -8.14
CA VAL A 28 14.99 -0.90 -7.53
C VAL A 28 16.52 -1.00 -7.53
N ALA A 29 17.06 -2.15 -7.18
CA ALA A 29 18.51 -2.36 -7.12
C ALA A 29 19.19 -2.28 -8.50
N ARG A 30 18.51 -2.75 -9.55
CA ARG A 30 19.10 -2.86 -10.90
C ARG A 30 18.82 -1.67 -11.82
N HIS A 31 17.64 -1.06 -11.67
CA HIS A 31 17.14 -0.09 -12.66
C HIS A 31 16.98 1.33 -12.15
N ASN A 32 17.32 1.58 -10.90
CA ASN A 32 17.21 2.91 -10.28
C ASN A 32 15.83 3.57 -10.49
N CYS A 33 14.77 2.78 -10.44
CA CYS A 33 13.41 3.22 -10.62
C CYS A 33 12.69 3.41 -9.27
N ARG A 34 11.57 4.12 -9.30
CA ARG A 34 10.68 4.28 -8.15
C ARG A 34 9.56 3.24 -8.25
N VAL A 35 9.43 2.43 -7.22
CA VAL A 35 8.45 1.34 -7.16
C VAL A 35 7.57 1.48 -5.92
N ALA A 36 6.27 1.40 -6.09
CA ALA A 36 5.32 1.29 -4.98
C ALA A 36 4.67 -0.09 -4.96
N MET A 37 4.51 -0.63 -3.77
CA MET A 37 3.82 -1.90 -3.52
C MET A 37 2.51 -1.64 -2.78
N LEU A 38 1.43 -2.24 -3.23
CA LEU A 38 0.11 -2.18 -2.62
C LEU A 38 -0.46 -3.59 -2.50
N SER A 39 -0.93 -3.97 -1.33
CA SER A 39 -1.72 -5.18 -1.15
C SER A 39 -3.18 -4.84 -0.94
N ALA A 40 -4.04 -5.35 -1.80
CA ALA A 40 -5.49 -5.19 -1.74
C ALA A 40 -6.21 -6.44 -1.20
N GLU A 41 -5.47 -7.40 -0.69
CA GLU A 41 -6.02 -8.66 -0.19
C GLU A 41 -6.63 -8.49 1.20
N LYS A 42 -7.83 -9.01 1.38
CA LYS A 42 -8.62 -8.82 2.61
C LYS A 42 -8.01 -9.48 3.86
N ASN A 43 -7.26 -10.56 3.69
CA ASN A 43 -6.67 -11.34 4.78
C ASN A 43 -5.14 -11.45 4.68
N ALA A 44 -4.52 -10.58 3.90
CA ALA A 44 -3.08 -10.62 3.72
C ALA A 44 -2.37 -10.31 5.03
N HIS A 45 -1.27 -10.97 5.25
CA HIS A 45 -0.28 -10.50 6.22
C HIS A 45 0.10 -9.07 5.86
N ASP A 46 0.17 -8.23 6.87
CA ASP A 46 0.54 -6.81 6.70
C ASP A 46 1.81 -6.70 5.85
N LEU A 47 1.70 -6.10 4.68
CA LEU A 47 2.82 -5.89 3.78
C LEU A 47 3.96 -5.14 4.49
N ALA A 48 3.62 -4.15 5.29
CA ALA A 48 4.59 -3.38 6.07
C ALA A 48 5.26 -4.20 7.18
N GLY A 49 4.64 -5.25 7.66
CA GLY A 49 5.22 -6.16 8.66
C GLY A 49 6.42 -6.95 8.15
N ASN A 50 6.61 -7.05 6.84
CA ASN A 50 7.81 -7.67 6.24
C ASN A 50 9.03 -6.76 6.24
N PHE A 51 8.87 -5.48 6.60
CA PHE A 51 9.94 -4.50 6.65
C PHE A 51 10.14 -4.04 8.09
N SER A 52 11.39 -3.84 8.49
CA SER A 52 11.70 -3.25 9.80
C SER A 52 11.07 -1.87 9.89
N ARG A 53 10.11 -1.72 10.78
CA ARG A 53 9.60 -0.38 11.10
C ARG A 53 10.68 0.34 11.92
N PRO A 54 11.11 1.54 11.54
CA PRO A 54 11.74 2.41 12.51
C PRO A 54 10.72 2.59 13.64
N ASP A 55 11.16 2.56 14.89
CA ASP A 55 10.34 2.60 16.12
C ASP A 55 9.11 3.52 15.97
N SER A 56 8.09 3.00 15.36
CA SER A 56 6.85 3.72 15.20
C SER A 56 6.14 3.61 16.54
N VAL A 57 6.03 4.73 17.18
CA VAL A 57 5.06 5.06 18.20
C VAL A 57 4.32 3.80 18.70
N THR A 58 4.76 3.29 19.84
CA THR A 58 3.94 2.38 20.64
C THR A 58 2.60 3.07 20.84
N VAL A 59 1.66 2.75 19.97
CA VAL A 59 0.29 3.18 20.16
C VAL A 59 -0.16 2.48 21.43
N ASN A 60 -0.30 3.25 22.48
CA ASN A 60 -0.88 2.78 23.72
C ASN A 60 -2.22 2.12 23.36
N GLU A 61 -2.38 0.84 23.63
CA GLU A 61 -3.59 0.06 23.33
C GLU A 61 -4.85 0.67 24.01
N ASP A 62 -4.66 1.52 24.99
CA ASP A 62 -5.72 2.23 25.73
C ASP A 62 -6.22 3.49 25.01
N CYS A 63 -5.59 3.97 23.96
CA CYS A 63 -6.09 5.11 23.19
C CYS A 63 -7.02 4.63 22.08
N ALA A 64 -8.31 4.92 22.22
CA ALA A 64 -9.35 4.62 21.23
C ALA A 64 -9.17 5.33 19.85
N TYR A 65 -8.14 6.11 19.68
CA TYR A 65 -7.76 6.78 18.45
C TYR A 65 -6.60 6.01 17.78
N TYR A 66 -6.96 5.00 17.02
CA TYR A 66 -6.01 4.45 16.06
C TYR A 66 -5.78 5.51 14.98
N ALA A 67 -4.57 6.02 14.88
CA ALA A 67 -4.19 6.80 13.72
C ALA A 67 -4.41 5.96 12.48
N LEU A 68 -5.24 6.43 11.57
CA LEU A 68 -5.43 5.77 10.28
C LEU A 68 -4.11 5.89 9.51
N GLU A 69 -3.62 4.79 8.97
CA GLU A 69 -2.41 4.74 8.18
C GLU A 69 -2.61 3.95 6.89
N GLY A 70 -1.81 4.25 5.91
CA GLY A 70 -1.75 3.50 4.66
C GLY A 70 -3.09 3.43 3.93
N LEU A 71 -3.51 2.24 3.58
CA LEU A 71 -4.73 2.02 2.78
C LEU A 71 -6.00 2.45 3.53
N ASP A 72 -6.08 2.22 4.84
CA ASP A 72 -7.21 2.69 5.64
C ASP A 72 -7.36 4.21 5.58
N TYR A 73 -6.25 4.94 5.66
CA TYR A 73 -6.25 6.38 5.52
C TYR A 73 -6.74 6.82 4.15
N LEU A 74 -6.27 6.19 3.08
CA LEU A 74 -6.68 6.50 1.71
C LEU A 74 -8.17 6.18 1.47
N LEU A 75 -8.66 5.09 2.00
CA LEU A 75 -10.07 4.72 1.88
C LEU A 75 -10.97 5.73 2.60
N MET A 76 -10.59 6.17 3.78
CA MET A 76 -11.33 7.19 4.52
C MET A 76 -11.28 8.54 3.83
N ALA A 77 -10.11 8.98 3.36
CA ALA A 77 -9.98 10.22 2.62
C ALA A 77 -10.79 10.20 1.31
N GLY A 78 -10.78 9.10 0.58
CA GLY A 78 -11.57 8.93 -0.64
C GLY A 78 -13.07 8.85 -0.41
N LYS A 79 -13.51 8.38 0.75
CA LYS A 79 -14.93 8.33 1.11
C LYS A 79 -15.50 9.72 1.38
N TYR A 80 -14.74 10.59 2.01
CA TYR A 80 -15.19 11.92 2.42
C TYR A 80 -14.75 13.06 1.50
N GLY A 81 -14.00 12.78 0.46
CA GLY A 81 -13.51 13.77 -0.48
C GLY A 81 -12.80 13.16 -1.67
N ASN A 82 -12.10 14.01 -2.42
CA ASN A 82 -11.27 13.55 -3.52
C ASN A 82 -9.86 13.26 -3.02
N LEU A 83 -9.31 12.14 -3.45
CA LEU A 83 -7.91 11.82 -3.20
C LEU A 83 -7.00 12.75 -3.99
N THR A 84 -5.95 13.20 -3.33
CA THR A 84 -4.90 14.05 -3.89
C THR A 84 -3.53 13.38 -3.72
N GLU A 85 -2.55 13.89 -4.44
CA GLU A 85 -1.16 13.44 -4.31
C GLU A 85 -0.65 13.54 -2.86
N HIS A 86 -1.04 14.59 -2.14
CA HIS A 86 -0.70 14.76 -0.72
C HIS A 86 -1.22 13.61 0.15
N HIS A 87 -2.44 13.13 -0.08
CA HIS A 87 -2.96 11.96 0.63
C HIS A 87 -2.13 10.70 0.33
N LEU A 88 -1.70 10.54 -0.92
CA LEU A 88 -0.84 9.43 -1.29
C LEU A 88 0.52 9.50 -0.61
N GLU A 89 1.15 10.66 -0.57
CA GLU A 89 2.44 10.88 0.10
C GLU A 89 2.37 10.54 1.59
N GLU A 90 1.30 10.94 2.26
CA GLU A 90 1.09 10.60 3.67
C GLU A 90 0.86 9.11 3.93
N ALA A 91 0.27 8.41 2.97
CA ALA A 91 0.00 6.97 3.07
C ALA A 91 1.21 6.10 2.71
N LEU A 92 2.13 6.60 1.89
CA LEU A 92 3.31 5.87 1.47
C LEU A 92 4.33 5.75 2.60
N GLN A 93 4.80 4.54 2.82
CA GLN A 93 5.92 4.24 3.69
C GLN A 93 7.16 3.95 2.85
N SER A 94 8.24 4.69 3.10
CA SER A 94 9.52 4.43 2.45
C SER A 94 10.17 3.18 3.01
N VAL A 95 10.53 2.25 2.15
CA VAL A 95 11.28 1.03 2.48
C VAL A 95 12.75 1.20 2.12
N VAL A 96 13.02 1.69 0.91
CA VAL A 96 14.33 2.15 0.46
C VAL A 96 14.18 3.60 0.07
N ASP A 97 14.97 4.45 0.67
CA ASP A 97 14.83 5.90 0.58
C ASP A 97 14.75 6.41 -0.87
N GLY A 98 13.66 7.07 -1.17
CA GLY A 98 13.38 7.66 -2.48
C GLY A 98 13.09 6.68 -3.61
N LYS A 99 13.08 5.36 -3.38
CA LYS A 99 13.01 4.35 -4.45
C LYS A 99 11.96 3.28 -4.27
N LEU A 100 11.89 2.66 -3.10
CA LEU A 100 10.94 1.59 -2.82
C LEU A 100 9.98 2.04 -1.73
N PHE A 101 8.70 1.96 -2.04
CA PHE A 101 7.62 2.37 -1.16
C PHE A 101 6.61 1.25 -0.99
N CYS A 102 5.94 1.22 0.14
CA CYS A 102 4.75 0.40 0.31
C CYS A 102 3.61 1.23 0.90
N ILE A 103 2.38 0.81 0.61
CA ILE A 103 1.18 1.30 1.28
C ILE A 103 0.78 0.24 2.30
N PRO A 104 0.95 0.50 3.61
CA PRO A 104 0.48 -0.42 4.64
C PRO A 104 -1.02 -0.64 4.52
N GLN A 105 -1.51 -1.83 4.86
CA GLN A 105 -2.93 -2.12 4.79
C GLN A 105 -3.75 -1.39 5.86
N GLY A 106 -3.15 -1.09 6.99
CA GLY A 106 -3.85 -0.58 8.16
C GLY A 106 -4.48 -1.69 9.01
N LYS A 107 -5.12 -1.32 10.12
CA LYS A 107 -5.74 -2.25 11.06
C LYS A 107 -7.24 -2.45 10.83
N ARG A 108 -7.89 -1.48 10.20
CA ARG A 108 -9.30 -1.55 9.81
C ARG A 108 -9.38 -2.08 8.41
N MET A 109 -9.80 -3.29 8.28
CA MET A 109 -9.86 -3.95 7.00
C MET A 109 -10.92 -3.33 6.08
N LEU A 110 -10.75 -3.52 4.79
CA LEU A 110 -11.68 -3.22 3.69
C LEU A 110 -13.15 -3.65 3.92
N CYS A 111 -13.43 -4.38 5.00
CA CYS A 111 -14.75 -4.91 5.32
C CYS A 111 -15.81 -3.85 5.65
N ASP A 112 -15.40 -2.67 6.10
CA ASP A 112 -16.32 -1.61 6.51
C ASP A 112 -16.83 -0.77 5.33
N PHE A 113 -16.36 -1.07 4.12
CA PHE A 113 -16.72 -0.35 2.91
C PHE A 113 -17.53 -1.21 1.94
N TYR A 114 -18.48 -0.59 1.27
CA TYR A 114 -19.18 -1.23 0.18
C TYR A 114 -18.20 -1.55 -0.96
N PRO A 115 -18.28 -2.74 -1.59
CA PRO A 115 -17.34 -3.16 -2.62
C PRO A 115 -17.18 -2.18 -3.78
N LYS A 116 -18.26 -1.48 -4.14
CA LYS A 116 -18.25 -0.48 -5.21
C LYS A 116 -17.47 0.77 -4.83
N GLU A 117 -17.64 1.27 -3.61
CA GLU A 117 -16.90 2.44 -3.11
C GLU A 117 -15.40 2.11 -3.00
N THR A 118 -15.08 0.97 -2.43
CA THR A 118 -13.69 0.49 -2.32
C THR A 118 -13.02 0.42 -3.68
N ARG A 119 -13.69 -0.14 -4.67
CA ARG A 119 -13.17 -0.22 -6.05
C ARG A 119 -12.90 1.16 -6.64
N ASN A 120 -13.81 2.10 -6.46
CA ASN A 120 -13.65 3.45 -6.98
C ASN A 120 -12.46 4.17 -6.33
N ILE A 121 -12.31 4.03 -5.03
CA ILE A 121 -11.20 4.63 -4.28
C ILE A 121 -9.87 3.97 -4.68
N LEU A 122 -9.82 2.64 -4.77
CA LEU A 122 -8.62 1.93 -5.23
C LEU A 122 -8.21 2.35 -6.65
N ASN A 123 -9.17 2.56 -7.54
CA ASN A 123 -8.87 3.07 -8.89
C ASN A 123 -8.27 4.48 -8.85
N GLN A 124 -8.70 5.33 -7.93
CA GLN A 124 -8.09 6.66 -7.73
C GLN A 124 -6.68 6.53 -7.18
N VAL A 125 -6.45 5.65 -6.20
CA VAL A 125 -5.11 5.36 -5.64
C VAL A 125 -4.16 4.88 -6.74
N ILE A 126 -4.60 3.92 -7.56
CA ILE A 126 -3.81 3.40 -8.67
C ILE A 126 -3.46 4.51 -9.66
N ARG A 127 -4.40 5.38 -9.96
CA ARG A 127 -4.16 6.52 -10.86
C ARG A 127 -3.12 7.50 -10.31
N LEU A 128 -3.19 7.82 -9.01
CA LEU A 128 -2.19 8.67 -8.36
C LEU A 128 -0.81 8.00 -8.32
N LEU A 129 -0.75 6.69 -8.08
CA LEU A 129 0.50 5.94 -8.17
C LEU A 129 1.10 5.99 -9.58
N ASP A 130 0.24 5.93 -10.60
CA ASP A 130 0.66 6.02 -12.01
C ASP A 130 1.35 7.35 -12.34
N GLU A 131 0.98 8.41 -11.68
CA GLU A 131 1.54 9.75 -11.91
C GLU A 131 2.86 9.97 -11.16
N SER A 132 3.07 9.29 -10.03
CA SER A 132 4.19 9.53 -9.13
C SER A 132 5.28 8.45 -9.13
N MET A 133 5.00 7.26 -9.64
CA MET A 133 5.92 6.11 -9.62
C MET A 133 6.26 5.62 -11.03
N ASP A 134 7.40 4.96 -11.19
CA ASP A 134 7.78 4.30 -12.45
C ASP A 134 7.07 2.95 -12.60
N PHE A 135 6.87 2.25 -11.48
CA PHE A 135 6.16 0.97 -11.42
C PHE A 135 5.27 0.89 -10.19
N SER A 136 4.12 0.26 -10.33
CA SER A 136 3.27 -0.12 -9.20
C SER A 136 3.00 -1.63 -9.20
N PHE A 137 3.20 -2.25 -8.04
CA PHE A 137 2.99 -3.66 -7.77
C PHE A 137 1.76 -3.83 -6.88
N ILE A 138 0.83 -4.67 -7.33
CA ILE A 138 -0.45 -4.88 -6.67
C ILE A 138 -0.66 -6.37 -6.40
#